data_c7b81c7fefe0c0a3bae5f0edf7291066
#
_entry.id   c7b81c7fefe0c0a3bae5f0edf7291066
#
_cell.length_a   1.000
_cell.length_b   1.000
_cell.length_c   1.000
_cell.angle_alpha   90.00
_cell.angle_beta   90.00
_cell.angle_gamma   90.00
#
_symmetry.space_group_name_H-M   'P 1'
#
loop_
_entity.id
_entity.type
_entity.pdbx_description
1 polymer ?
#
loop_
_entity_poly.entity_id
_entity_poly.type
_entity_poly.pdbx_seq_one_letter_code
_entity_poly.pdbx_strand_id
1 'polypeptide(L)'
;MIRRLLFVPLLVPFLIIIAAVVLPGMGAEASEIRQVAVFQKPNFVVSEETERPKQMDAKPKKVKLETTMGDIVIELDEKAAPVTVKNFLTYVEESFFDGTIFHRVIPNFMIQGGGFTPDMVQKRTHPPIINEANNGLKNNRGTIAMARTPQPDSATSQFFINHKDNPNLNYVDARNPGYAVFGKVVEGMETVDKIAAVKTTQKGPHANVPVEPVVIKSAKVVSGK
;
A
#
# COMPACT_ATOMS: atom_id res chain seq x y z
N MET A 1 -21.41 4.52 -37.35
CA MET A 1 -22.31 3.49 -36.76
C MET A 1 -22.36 3.73 -35.26
N ILE A 2 -23.45 4.34 -34.77
CA ILE A 2 -23.64 4.78 -33.39
C ILE A 2 -24.45 3.70 -32.70
N ARG A 3 -23.92 2.99 -31.72
CA ARG A 3 -24.65 2.08 -30.84
C ARG A 3 -25.14 2.85 -29.60
N ARG A 4 -26.49 3.04 -29.57
CA ARG A 4 -27.21 3.58 -28.41
C ARG A 4 -27.19 2.53 -27.26
N LEU A 5 -26.73 2.92 -26.08
CA LEU A 5 -27.00 2.20 -24.84
C LEU A 5 -28.40 2.55 -24.34
N LEU A 6 -29.21 1.53 -24.16
CA LEU A 6 -30.52 1.62 -23.51
C LEU A 6 -30.36 1.66 -21.99
N PHE A 7 -30.81 2.74 -21.38
CA PHE A 7 -30.95 2.88 -19.93
C PHE A 7 -32.30 2.26 -19.53
N VAL A 8 -32.31 1.26 -18.67
CA VAL A 8 -33.50 0.70 -18.03
C VAL A 8 -33.56 1.27 -16.61
N PRO A 9 -34.63 2.04 -16.27
CA PRO A 9 -34.80 2.52 -14.91
C PRO A 9 -35.36 1.41 -14.00
N LEU A 10 -34.70 1.14 -12.90
CA LEU A 10 -35.15 0.24 -11.84
C LEU A 10 -36.21 0.97 -11.01
N LEU A 11 -37.45 0.54 -11.12
CA LEU A 11 -38.59 1.02 -10.31
C LEU A 11 -38.50 0.39 -8.90
N VAL A 12 -38.32 1.23 -7.88
CA VAL A 12 -38.41 0.83 -6.46
C VAL A 12 -39.88 1.09 -6.03
N PRO A 13 -40.62 0.10 -5.53
CA PRO A 13 -41.96 0.35 -4.99
C PRO A 13 -41.90 0.99 -3.62
N PHE A 14 -42.46 2.17 -3.50
CA PHE A 14 -42.72 2.86 -2.24
C PHE A 14 -43.84 2.13 -1.47
N LEU A 15 -43.52 1.60 -0.30
CA LEU A 15 -44.51 1.04 0.63
C LEU A 15 -45.10 2.16 1.49
N ILE A 16 -46.36 2.53 1.22
CA ILE A 16 -47.14 3.51 2.02
C ILE A 16 -47.67 2.78 3.27
N ILE A 17 -47.17 3.16 4.44
CA ILE A 17 -47.72 2.71 5.72
C ILE A 17 -48.85 3.69 6.11
N ILE A 18 -50.08 3.23 6.04
CA ILE A 18 -51.25 3.96 6.56
C ILE A 18 -51.39 3.63 8.05
N ALA A 19 -51.13 4.60 8.90
CA ALA A 19 -51.41 4.51 10.34
C ALA A 19 -52.91 4.74 10.57
N ALA A 20 -53.61 3.69 11.04
CA ALA A 20 -55.00 3.82 11.49
C ALA A 20 -55.03 4.29 12.95
N VAL A 21 -55.57 5.45 13.19
CA VAL A 21 -55.94 5.96 14.53
C VAL A 21 -57.22 5.29 14.96
N VAL A 22 -57.14 4.47 16.03
CA VAL A 22 -58.34 3.90 16.69
C VAL A 22 -58.71 4.75 17.88
N LEU A 23 -59.88 5.37 17.85
CA LEU A 23 -60.56 6.00 19.01
C LEU A 23 -61.28 4.93 19.83
N PRO A 24 -61.32 5.01 21.17
CA PRO A 24 -62.00 4.03 22.01
C PRO A 24 -63.49 4.43 22.23
N GLY A 25 -64.37 3.46 22.11
CA GLY A 25 -65.76 3.63 22.60
C GLY A 25 -66.75 2.63 22.05
N MET A 26 -67.31 1.87 23.00
CA MET A 26 -68.58 1.12 23.02
C MET A 26 -68.54 -0.31 22.50
N GLY A 27 -68.91 -1.21 23.45
CA GLY A 27 -68.97 -2.63 23.33
C GLY A 27 -70.14 -3.16 22.51
N ALA A 28 -69.99 -4.36 22.08
CA ALA A 28 -71.03 -5.43 22.00
C ALA A 28 -70.36 -6.71 21.47
N GLU A 29 -70.72 -7.80 22.11
CA GLU A 29 -70.33 -9.15 21.80
C GLU A 29 -70.56 -9.57 20.36
N ALA A 30 -69.60 -10.23 19.78
CA ALA A 30 -69.85 -11.29 18.77
C ALA A 30 -68.63 -12.21 18.72
N SER A 31 -68.88 -13.42 19.01
CA SER A 31 -68.04 -14.59 18.97
C SER A 31 -67.35 -14.81 17.60
N GLU A 32 -66.10 -15.26 17.75
CA GLU A 32 -65.48 -16.30 16.94
C GLU A 32 -65.28 -16.14 15.44
N ILE A 33 -64.07 -16.08 15.02
CA ILE A 33 -63.36 -17.21 14.33
C ILE A 33 -61.88 -16.84 14.27
N ARG A 34 -61.08 -17.50 15.11
CA ARG A 34 -59.64 -17.49 14.94
C ARG A 34 -59.26 -18.40 13.81
N GLN A 35 -59.08 -17.85 12.63
CA GLN A 35 -58.27 -18.50 11.62
C GLN A 35 -56.81 -18.17 11.88
N VAL A 36 -56.10 -19.12 12.48
CA VAL A 36 -54.66 -19.07 12.57
C VAL A 36 -54.10 -19.35 11.20
N ALA A 37 -53.78 -18.29 10.49
CA ALA A 37 -52.97 -18.41 9.25
C ALA A 37 -51.55 -18.82 9.68
N VAL A 38 -51.26 -20.11 9.57
CA VAL A 38 -49.90 -20.63 9.68
C VAL A 38 -49.14 -20.12 8.45
N PHE A 39 -48.41 -19.03 8.62
CA PHE A 39 -47.44 -18.58 7.66
C PHE A 39 -46.27 -19.59 7.65
N GLN A 40 -46.33 -20.60 6.80
CA GLN A 40 -45.17 -21.38 6.42
C GLN A 40 -44.14 -20.48 5.77
N LYS A 41 -43.03 -20.22 6.48
CA LYS A 41 -41.87 -19.57 5.88
C LYS A 41 -41.36 -20.49 4.77
N PRO A 42 -41.19 -20.00 3.54
CA PRO A 42 -40.52 -20.79 2.51
C PRO A 42 -39.09 -21.07 2.98
N ASN A 43 -38.73 -22.36 3.05
CA ASN A 43 -37.33 -22.79 3.22
C ASN A 43 -36.57 -22.36 1.96
N PHE A 44 -35.98 -21.17 2.01
CA PHE A 44 -34.98 -20.76 1.04
C PHE A 44 -33.70 -21.48 1.44
N VAL A 45 -33.44 -22.61 0.82
CA VAL A 45 -32.13 -23.24 0.82
C VAL A 45 -31.27 -22.40 -0.10
N VAL A 46 -30.61 -21.37 0.48
CA VAL A 46 -29.55 -20.65 -0.21
C VAL A 46 -28.32 -21.52 -0.12
N SER A 47 -28.16 -22.40 -1.08
CA SER A 47 -26.87 -22.98 -1.39
C SER A 47 -26.11 -22.03 -2.30
N GLU A 48 -25.78 -20.83 -1.79
CA GLU A 48 -24.71 -20.03 -2.36
C GLU A 48 -23.40 -20.46 -1.72
N GLU A 49 -22.88 -21.54 -2.21
CA GLU A 49 -21.46 -21.79 -2.19
C GLU A 49 -20.84 -20.79 -3.18
N THR A 50 -20.71 -19.54 -2.72
CA THR A 50 -19.91 -18.54 -3.39
C THR A 50 -18.50 -19.07 -3.37
N GLU A 51 -18.08 -19.73 -4.44
CA GLU A 51 -16.67 -20.02 -4.72
C GLU A 51 -15.93 -18.68 -4.58
N ARG A 52 -15.29 -18.47 -3.43
CA ARG A 52 -14.29 -17.43 -3.30
C ARG A 52 -13.28 -17.72 -4.39
N PRO A 53 -12.99 -16.77 -5.29
CA PRO A 53 -11.99 -16.99 -6.31
C PRO A 53 -10.73 -17.43 -5.56
N LYS A 54 -10.27 -18.64 -5.86
CA LYS A 54 -9.01 -19.21 -5.36
C LYS A 54 -7.94 -18.20 -5.72
N GLN A 55 -7.54 -17.40 -4.74
CA GLN A 55 -6.48 -16.42 -4.88
C GLN A 55 -5.23 -17.26 -5.18
N MET A 56 -4.95 -17.39 -6.48
CA MET A 56 -3.71 -18.03 -6.94
C MET A 56 -2.60 -17.24 -6.25
N ASP A 57 -1.77 -17.93 -5.48
CA ASP A 57 -0.57 -17.37 -4.88
C ASP A 57 0.31 -16.85 -6.02
N ALA A 58 0.05 -15.60 -6.42
CA ALA A 58 0.87 -14.93 -7.42
C ALA A 58 2.28 -14.83 -6.84
N LYS A 59 3.28 -15.28 -7.61
CA LYS A 59 4.69 -15.14 -7.20
C LYS A 59 4.94 -13.69 -6.79
N PRO A 60 5.69 -13.46 -5.69
CA PRO A 60 6.02 -12.11 -5.27
C PRO A 60 6.64 -11.30 -6.40
N LYS A 61 6.16 -10.08 -6.61
CA LYS A 61 6.74 -9.19 -7.61
C LYS A 61 8.14 -8.77 -7.18
N LYS A 62 9.06 -8.76 -8.13
CA LYS A 62 10.42 -8.29 -7.91
C LYS A 62 10.68 -7.05 -8.74
N VAL A 63 11.44 -6.12 -8.18
CA VAL A 63 11.93 -4.92 -8.86
C VAL A 63 13.45 -4.92 -8.86
N LYS A 64 14.05 -4.74 -10.03
CA LYS A 64 15.48 -4.54 -10.18
C LYS A 64 15.78 -3.05 -10.28
N LEU A 65 16.63 -2.56 -9.40
CA LEU A 65 17.25 -1.25 -9.48
C LEU A 65 18.64 -1.41 -10.10
N GLU A 66 18.84 -0.87 -11.28
CA GLU A 66 20.17 -0.77 -11.89
C GLU A 66 20.83 0.51 -11.40
N THR A 67 21.94 0.41 -10.70
CA THR A 67 22.64 1.59 -10.17
C THR A 67 24.01 1.77 -10.82
N THR A 68 24.65 2.92 -10.56
CA THR A 68 26.04 3.16 -10.99
C THR A 68 27.05 2.27 -10.24
N MET A 69 26.62 1.60 -9.16
CA MET A 69 27.48 0.73 -8.32
C MET A 69 27.15 -0.75 -8.41
N GLY A 70 26.15 -1.12 -9.22
CA GLY A 70 25.68 -2.48 -9.41
C GLY A 70 24.15 -2.59 -9.27
N ASP A 71 23.66 -3.80 -9.44
CA ASP A 71 22.21 -4.09 -9.40
C ASP A 71 21.76 -4.45 -7.99
N ILE A 72 20.51 -4.12 -7.68
CA ILE A 72 19.82 -4.52 -6.45
C ILE A 72 18.47 -5.07 -6.85
N VAL A 73 18.15 -6.32 -6.50
CA VAL A 73 16.84 -6.93 -6.74
C VAL A 73 16.07 -6.99 -5.43
N ILE A 74 14.87 -6.42 -5.46
CA ILE A 74 13.99 -6.29 -4.30
C ILE A 74 12.75 -7.15 -4.56
N GLU A 75 12.43 -8.04 -3.63
CA GLU A 75 11.17 -8.77 -3.58
C GLU A 75 10.18 -7.98 -2.74
N LEU A 76 8.99 -7.70 -3.31
CA LEU A 76 7.95 -6.90 -2.69
C LEU A 76 6.95 -7.77 -1.95
N ASP A 77 6.44 -7.30 -0.82
CA ASP A 77 5.41 -7.97 -0.01
C ASP A 77 4.06 -7.25 -0.16
N GLU A 78 3.36 -7.54 -1.26
CA GLU A 78 2.02 -6.98 -1.54
C GLU A 78 0.99 -7.38 -0.49
N LYS A 79 1.19 -8.51 0.18
CA LYS A 79 0.25 -9.00 1.19
C LYS A 79 0.36 -8.20 2.48
N ALA A 80 1.59 -7.88 2.90
CA ALA A 80 1.83 -7.14 4.12
C ALA A 80 1.69 -5.62 3.95
N ALA A 81 1.99 -5.07 2.76
CA ALA A 81 1.98 -3.64 2.50
C ALA A 81 1.36 -3.29 1.13
N PRO A 82 0.07 -3.58 0.90
CA PRO A 82 -0.55 -3.45 -0.41
C PRO A 82 -0.57 -2.02 -0.96
N VAL A 83 -0.83 -1.01 -0.12
CA VAL A 83 -0.85 0.40 -0.53
C VAL A 83 0.55 0.88 -0.87
N THR A 84 1.52 0.53 -0.04
CA THR A 84 2.93 0.92 -0.21
C THR A 84 3.53 0.27 -1.46
N VAL A 85 3.29 -1.03 -1.66
CA VAL A 85 3.78 -1.75 -2.84
C VAL A 85 3.15 -1.19 -4.11
N LYS A 86 1.84 -0.95 -4.12
CA LYS A 86 1.15 -0.33 -5.26
C LYS A 86 1.76 1.04 -5.59
N ASN A 87 1.97 1.90 -4.59
CA ASN A 87 2.60 3.21 -4.76
C ASN A 87 4.01 3.10 -5.36
N PHE A 88 4.84 2.21 -4.81
CA PHE A 88 6.19 1.99 -5.31
C PHE A 88 6.21 1.50 -6.76
N LEU A 89 5.34 0.54 -7.10
CA LEU A 89 5.21 0.02 -8.46
C LEU A 89 4.72 1.08 -9.44
N THR A 90 3.80 1.96 -9.05
CA THR A 90 3.38 3.11 -9.89
C THR A 90 4.58 3.97 -10.27
N TYR A 91 5.45 4.33 -9.32
CA TYR A 91 6.67 5.08 -9.63
C TYR A 91 7.66 4.29 -10.50
N VAL A 92 7.75 2.96 -10.34
CA VAL A 92 8.57 2.09 -11.21
C VAL A 92 8.04 2.09 -12.63
N GLU A 93 6.73 1.91 -12.83
CA GLU A 93 6.06 1.89 -14.13
C GLU A 93 6.19 3.22 -14.87
N GLU A 94 6.16 4.33 -14.14
CA GLU A 94 6.36 5.69 -14.68
C GLU A 94 7.85 6.03 -14.92
N SER A 95 8.78 5.10 -14.67
CA SER A 95 10.23 5.36 -14.74
C SER A 95 10.67 6.56 -13.87
N PHE A 96 9.90 6.83 -12.80
CA PHE A 96 10.16 7.97 -11.93
C PHE A 96 11.54 7.91 -11.27
N PHE A 97 11.98 6.71 -10.89
CA PHE A 97 13.25 6.52 -10.21
C PHE A 97 14.47 6.67 -11.12
N ASP A 98 14.28 6.62 -12.46
CA ASP A 98 15.35 6.74 -13.41
C ASP A 98 16.01 8.13 -13.29
N GLY A 99 17.33 8.13 -13.15
CA GLY A 99 18.12 9.33 -12.92
C GLY A 99 18.04 9.89 -11.49
N THR A 100 17.31 9.28 -10.55
CA THR A 100 17.37 9.67 -9.14
C THR A 100 18.60 9.09 -8.45
N ILE A 101 18.94 9.66 -7.29
CA ILE A 101 20.13 9.26 -6.52
C ILE A 101 19.78 8.71 -5.14
N PHE A 102 20.72 7.96 -4.57
CA PHE A 102 20.78 7.76 -3.13
C PHE A 102 21.37 9.02 -2.50
N HIS A 103 20.49 9.92 -2.04
CA HIS A 103 20.85 11.27 -1.58
C HIS A 103 21.23 11.33 -0.10
N ARG A 104 21.02 10.25 0.66
CA ARG A 104 21.40 10.15 2.07
C ARG A 104 21.92 8.75 2.36
N VAL A 105 23.18 8.64 2.73
CA VAL A 105 23.88 7.39 2.95
C VAL A 105 24.58 7.44 4.31
N ILE A 106 24.20 6.54 5.21
CA ILE A 106 24.81 6.44 6.55
C ILE A 106 25.25 4.99 6.79
N PRO A 107 26.54 4.72 6.85
CA PRO A 107 27.07 3.40 7.17
C PRO A 107 26.49 2.87 8.49
N ASN A 108 26.23 1.57 8.57
CA ASN A 108 25.63 0.93 9.74
C ASN A 108 24.27 1.53 10.16
N PHE A 109 23.52 2.06 9.18
CA PHE A 109 22.15 2.51 9.36
C PHE A 109 21.33 2.19 8.11
N MET A 110 21.34 3.05 7.09
CA MET A 110 20.55 2.86 5.87
C MET A 110 21.13 3.64 4.69
N ILE A 111 20.66 3.30 3.49
CA ILE A 111 20.84 4.10 2.27
C ILE A 111 19.45 4.56 1.80
N GLN A 112 19.24 5.87 1.59
CA GLN A 112 17.96 6.47 1.23
C GLN A 112 18.03 7.15 -0.13
N GLY A 113 17.04 6.88 -0.98
CA GLY A 113 16.97 7.40 -2.34
C GLY A 113 15.54 7.61 -2.85
N GLY A 114 15.41 7.78 -4.17
CA GLY A 114 14.11 7.83 -4.86
C GLY A 114 13.36 9.15 -4.80
N GLY A 115 14.05 10.28 -4.55
CA GLY A 115 13.37 11.57 -4.48
C GLY A 115 14.10 12.73 -5.15
N PHE A 116 15.41 12.63 -5.37
CA PHE A 116 16.26 13.73 -5.82
C PHE A 116 17.08 13.36 -7.05
N THR A 117 17.31 14.34 -7.92
CA THR A 117 18.27 14.24 -9.01
C THR A 117 19.70 14.44 -8.50
N PRO A 118 20.75 14.19 -9.31
CA PRO A 118 22.15 14.45 -8.94
C PRO A 118 22.43 15.90 -8.51
N ASP A 119 21.67 16.86 -9.05
CA ASP A 119 21.75 18.29 -8.69
C ASP A 119 20.97 18.63 -7.42
N MET A 120 20.49 17.63 -6.68
CA MET A 120 19.68 17.79 -5.44
C MET A 120 18.34 18.51 -5.69
N VAL A 121 17.80 18.43 -6.89
CA VAL A 121 16.44 18.90 -7.19
C VAL A 121 15.45 17.80 -6.85
N GLN A 122 14.49 18.10 -5.99
CA GLN A 122 13.43 17.16 -5.63
C GLN A 122 12.45 16.99 -6.79
N LYS A 123 12.19 15.77 -7.20
CA LYS A 123 11.18 15.45 -8.22
C LYS A 123 9.76 15.62 -7.66
N ARG A 124 8.83 16.09 -8.50
CA ARG A 124 7.42 16.22 -8.13
C ARG A 124 6.80 14.84 -7.95
N THR A 125 6.14 14.61 -6.82
CA THR A 125 5.56 13.32 -6.44
C THR A 125 4.03 13.30 -6.56
N HIS A 126 3.45 12.10 -6.54
CA HIS A 126 2.03 11.88 -6.28
C HIS A 126 1.65 12.29 -4.84
N PRO A 127 0.35 12.36 -4.52
CA PRO A 127 -0.10 12.55 -3.14
C PRO A 127 0.48 11.50 -2.18
N PRO A 128 0.62 11.83 -0.89
CA PRO A 128 1.14 10.91 0.10
C PRO A 128 0.18 9.72 0.34
N ILE A 129 0.74 8.64 0.88
CA ILE A 129 0.03 7.42 1.23
C ILE A 129 -0.01 7.19 2.74
N ILE A 130 -0.94 6.35 3.19
CA ILE A 130 -1.02 5.89 4.58
C ILE A 130 0.22 5.10 4.97
N ASN A 131 0.55 5.14 6.28
CA ASN A 131 1.68 4.40 6.83
C ASN A 131 1.26 2.98 7.23
N GLU A 132 1.71 1.97 6.49
CA GLU A 132 1.43 0.56 6.77
C GLU A 132 2.48 -0.08 7.70
N ALA A 133 3.20 0.68 8.53
CA ALA A 133 4.27 0.14 9.38
C ALA A 133 3.78 -0.83 10.47
N ASN A 134 2.48 -0.86 10.78
CA ASN A 134 1.85 -1.81 11.70
C ASN A 134 1.62 -3.21 11.10
N ASN A 135 2.21 -3.49 9.93
CA ASN A 135 2.06 -4.74 9.18
C ASN A 135 2.85 -5.94 9.73
N GLY A 136 3.54 -5.78 10.85
CA GLY A 136 4.33 -6.82 11.50
C GLY A 136 5.75 -6.99 10.96
N LEU A 137 6.10 -6.42 9.81
CA LEU A 137 7.44 -6.46 9.25
C LEU A 137 8.39 -5.57 10.05
N LYS A 138 9.67 -5.97 10.10
CA LYS A 138 10.70 -5.27 10.88
C LYS A 138 11.74 -4.64 9.96
N ASN A 139 12.32 -3.52 10.40
CA ASN A 139 13.41 -2.83 9.71
C ASN A 139 14.75 -3.56 9.95
N ASN A 140 14.82 -4.82 9.54
CA ASN A 140 16.03 -5.63 9.61
C ASN A 140 16.95 -5.34 8.41
N ARG A 141 18.23 -5.71 8.51
CA ARG A 141 19.18 -5.59 7.40
C ARG A 141 18.60 -6.19 6.12
N GLY A 142 18.73 -5.44 5.02
CA GLY A 142 18.26 -5.83 3.69
C GLY A 142 16.80 -5.54 3.43
N THR A 143 15.99 -5.11 4.41
CA THR A 143 14.61 -4.69 4.13
C THR A 143 14.56 -3.30 3.51
N ILE A 144 13.54 -3.08 2.67
CA ILE A 144 13.21 -1.77 2.10
C ILE A 144 11.99 -1.20 2.79
N ALA A 145 12.05 0.09 3.17
CA ALA A 145 10.96 0.78 3.84
C ALA A 145 10.74 2.19 3.26
N MET A 146 9.54 2.75 3.44
CA MET A 146 9.21 4.09 2.98
C MET A 146 9.79 5.15 3.92
N ALA A 147 10.49 6.12 3.33
CA ALA A 147 10.84 7.35 4.02
C ALA A 147 9.62 8.27 4.11
N ARG A 148 9.52 9.04 5.20
CA ARG A 148 8.44 9.98 5.48
C ARG A 148 8.93 11.18 6.30
N THR A 149 8.11 12.20 6.38
CA THR A 149 8.28 13.32 7.32
C THR A 149 7.86 12.87 8.74
N PRO A 150 7.93 13.75 9.77
CA PRO A 150 7.37 13.43 11.09
C PRO A 150 5.88 13.03 11.06
N GLN A 151 5.11 13.48 10.07
CA GLN A 151 3.72 13.05 9.88
C GLN A 151 3.69 11.57 9.44
N PRO A 152 2.90 10.70 10.07
CA PRO A 152 2.86 9.28 9.73
C PRO A 152 2.50 9.03 8.26
N ASP A 153 1.41 9.62 7.77
CA ASP A 153 0.85 9.41 6.44
C ASP A 153 1.39 10.45 5.44
N SER A 154 2.71 10.55 5.33
CA SER A 154 3.38 11.52 4.46
C SER A 154 4.38 10.91 3.48
N ALA A 155 4.46 9.60 3.42
CA ALA A 155 5.32 8.91 2.46
C ALA A 155 4.84 9.14 1.02
N THR A 156 5.79 9.38 0.11
CA THR A 156 5.52 9.55 -1.32
C THR A 156 6.37 8.61 -2.16
N SER A 157 7.52 9.06 -2.69
CA SER A 157 8.41 8.26 -3.55
C SER A 157 9.66 7.75 -2.85
N GLN A 158 10.12 8.46 -1.80
CA GLN A 158 11.39 8.15 -1.17
C GLN A 158 11.34 6.87 -0.35
N PHE A 159 12.37 6.06 -0.50
CA PHE A 159 12.55 4.80 0.24
C PHE A 159 13.95 4.71 0.82
N PHE A 160 14.15 3.79 1.76
CA PHE A 160 15.47 3.44 2.22
C PHE A 160 15.66 1.92 2.32
N ILE A 161 16.90 1.47 2.17
CA ILE A 161 17.29 0.07 2.39
C ILE A 161 18.10 0.02 3.69
N ASN A 162 17.69 -0.82 4.59
CA ASN A 162 18.34 -1.00 5.87
C ASN A 162 19.71 -1.70 5.70
N HIS A 163 20.79 -1.02 6.10
CA HIS A 163 22.16 -1.58 6.04
C HIS A 163 22.48 -2.43 7.28
N LYS A 164 21.72 -2.30 8.35
CA LYS A 164 21.73 -3.17 9.53
C LYS A 164 20.32 -3.30 10.10
N ASP A 165 20.16 -4.06 11.17
CA ASP A 165 18.91 -4.12 11.93
C ASP A 165 18.69 -2.80 12.68
N ASN A 166 17.56 -2.15 12.41
CA ASN A 166 17.18 -0.85 12.96
C ASN A 166 15.86 -0.96 13.76
N PRO A 167 15.84 -1.60 14.93
CA PRO A 167 14.61 -1.84 15.68
C PRO A 167 13.90 -0.54 16.13
N ASN A 168 14.61 0.56 16.26
CA ASN A 168 14.08 1.89 16.55
C ASN A 168 13.23 2.48 15.42
N LEU A 169 13.28 1.92 14.21
CA LEU A 169 12.45 2.30 13.07
C LEU A 169 11.16 1.46 12.96
N ASN A 170 11.00 0.45 13.81
CA ASN A 170 9.82 -0.41 13.82
C ASN A 170 8.60 0.33 14.39
N TYR A 171 7.43 -0.09 13.93
CA TYR A 171 6.17 0.30 14.56
C TYR A 171 6.12 -0.20 16.02
N VAL A 172 5.69 0.66 16.91
CA VAL A 172 5.43 0.35 18.32
C VAL A 172 3.95 0.63 18.64
N ASP A 173 3.51 1.86 18.42
CA ASP A 173 2.15 2.32 18.65
C ASP A 173 1.87 3.59 17.82
N ALA A 174 0.70 4.21 18.01
CA ALA A 174 0.30 5.42 17.28
C ALA A 174 1.22 6.63 17.56
N ARG A 175 1.93 6.68 18.69
CA ARG A 175 2.91 7.74 19.03
C ARG A 175 4.28 7.46 18.42
N ASN A 176 4.58 6.17 18.20
CA ASN A 176 5.79 5.68 17.55
C ASN A 176 5.42 4.84 16.33
N PRO A 177 4.92 5.51 15.24
CA PRO A 177 4.30 4.84 14.11
C PRO A 177 5.28 4.13 13.17
N GLY A 178 6.58 4.19 13.42
CA GLY A 178 7.61 3.52 12.65
C GLY A 178 7.65 3.88 11.17
N TYR A 179 8.30 3.01 10.38
CA TYR A 179 8.46 3.13 8.94
C TYR A 179 7.99 1.83 8.27
N ALA A 180 7.13 1.94 7.27
CA ALA A 180 6.51 0.82 6.60
C ALA A 180 7.52 0.03 5.76
N VAL A 181 7.90 -1.14 6.23
CA VAL A 181 8.64 -2.13 5.45
C VAL A 181 7.66 -2.75 4.45
N PHE A 182 8.09 -2.85 3.18
CA PHE A 182 7.25 -3.36 2.10
C PHE A 182 7.96 -4.36 1.18
N GLY A 183 9.16 -4.80 1.55
CA GLY A 183 9.93 -5.79 0.79
C GLY A 183 11.33 -5.99 1.36
N LYS A 184 12.12 -6.76 0.64
CA LYS A 184 13.51 -7.08 1.01
C LYS A 184 14.39 -7.24 -0.23
N VAL A 185 15.66 -6.93 -0.09
CA VAL A 185 16.70 -7.24 -1.07
C VAL A 185 16.90 -8.76 -1.09
N VAL A 186 16.78 -9.34 -2.29
CA VAL A 186 17.00 -10.78 -2.52
C VAL A 186 18.28 -11.04 -3.32
N GLU A 187 18.77 -10.02 -4.06
CA GLU A 187 20.06 -10.07 -4.77
C GLU A 187 20.69 -8.67 -4.71
N GLY A 188 22.00 -8.59 -4.64
CA GLY A 188 22.74 -7.31 -4.68
C GLY A 188 22.91 -6.65 -3.30
N MET A 189 22.89 -7.40 -2.21
CA MET A 189 23.15 -6.84 -0.88
C MET A 189 24.59 -6.32 -0.77
N GLU A 190 25.54 -6.92 -1.50
CA GLU A 190 26.90 -6.41 -1.66
C GLU A 190 26.97 -5.06 -2.37
N THR A 191 26.02 -4.77 -3.28
CA THR A 191 25.87 -3.44 -3.89
C THR A 191 25.41 -2.42 -2.84
N VAL A 192 24.46 -2.79 -1.98
CA VAL A 192 24.03 -1.94 -0.85
C VAL A 192 25.21 -1.63 0.07
N ASP A 193 26.05 -2.62 0.37
CA ASP A 193 27.25 -2.44 1.21
C ASP A 193 28.26 -1.49 0.55
N LYS A 194 28.50 -1.64 -0.76
CA LYS A 194 29.37 -0.71 -1.51
C LYS A 194 28.82 0.72 -1.46
N ILE A 195 27.51 0.90 -1.67
CA ILE A 195 26.86 2.22 -1.58
C ILE A 195 27.01 2.79 -0.16
N ALA A 196 26.79 1.98 0.87
CA ALA A 196 26.90 2.41 2.26
C ALA A 196 28.32 2.85 2.65
N ALA A 197 29.35 2.41 1.91
CA ALA A 197 30.75 2.71 2.16
C ALA A 197 31.28 3.96 1.42
N VAL A 198 30.48 4.61 0.57
CA VAL A 198 30.92 5.80 -0.17
C VAL A 198 31.20 6.98 0.75
N LYS A 199 32.13 7.83 0.34
CA LYS A 199 32.39 9.12 1.03
C LYS A 199 31.15 10.01 0.90
N THR A 200 30.74 10.63 1.99
CA THR A 200 29.61 11.54 2.05
C THR A 200 30.03 12.95 2.47
N THR A 201 29.25 13.92 2.10
CA THR A 201 29.44 15.35 2.43
C THR A 201 28.09 16.00 2.74
N GLN A 202 28.13 17.27 3.06
CA GLN A 202 26.95 18.11 3.17
C GLN A 202 26.74 18.87 1.85
N LYS A 203 25.49 18.86 1.33
CA LYS A 203 25.07 19.67 0.18
C LYS A 203 23.86 20.51 0.58
N GLY A 204 24.07 21.80 0.80
CA GLY A 204 23.04 22.70 1.31
C GLY A 204 22.47 22.23 2.67
N PRO A 205 21.15 22.04 2.82
CA PRO A 205 20.53 21.55 4.05
C PRO A 205 20.67 20.00 4.22
N HIS A 206 21.19 19.29 3.22
CA HIS A 206 21.24 17.84 3.22
C HIS A 206 22.60 17.32 3.71
N ALA A 207 22.59 16.58 4.81
CA ALA A 207 23.76 15.88 5.32
C ALA A 207 23.85 14.44 4.79
N ASN A 208 25.08 13.89 4.81
CA ASN A 208 25.36 12.51 4.39
C ASN A 208 25.03 12.23 2.91
N VAL A 209 25.19 13.23 2.04
CA VAL A 209 25.03 13.09 0.60
C VAL A 209 26.31 12.49 0.01
N PRO A 210 26.27 11.44 -0.80
CA PRO A 210 27.45 10.94 -1.50
C PRO A 210 28.19 12.04 -2.28
N VAL A 211 29.51 12.11 -2.13
CA VAL A 211 30.36 13.06 -2.87
C VAL A 211 30.17 12.85 -4.37
N GLU A 212 30.34 11.60 -4.81
CA GLU A 212 30.01 11.17 -6.16
C GLU A 212 28.57 10.62 -6.17
N PRO A 213 27.67 11.15 -7.00
CA PRO A 213 26.28 10.71 -7.02
C PRO A 213 26.14 9.21 -7.33
N VAL A 214 25.47 8.48 -6.47
CA VAL A 214 25.07 7.10 -6.73
C VAL A 214 23.69 7.12 -7.38
N VAL A 215 23.67 6.91 -8.70
CA VAL A 215 22.49 7.10 -9.54
C VAL A 215 21.76 5.77 -9.75
N ILE A 216 20.44 5.77 -9.62
CA ILE A 216 19.55 4.72 -10.09
C ILE A 216 19.36 4.95 -11.59
N LYS A 217 19.97 4.14 -12.42
CA LYS A 217 19.91 4.23 -13.89
C LYS A 217 18.54 3.81 -14.42
N SER A 218 17.97 2.77 -13.82
CA SER A 218 16.62 2.30 -14.11
C SER A 218 16.04 1.50 -12.94
N ALA A 219 14.70 1.51 -12.85
CA ALA A 219 13.94 0.64 -11.95
C ALA A 219 12.90 -0.12 -12.78
N LYS A 220 12.92 -1.46 -12.75
CA LYS A 220 12.02 -2.28 -13.58
C LYS A 220 11.48 -3.47 -12.82
N VAL A 221 10.19 -3.79 -13.04
CA VAL A 221 9.61 -5.06 -12.60
C VAL A 221 10.29 -6.20 -13.36
N VAL A 222 10.76 -7.21 -12.64
CA VAL A 222 11.37 -8.40 -13.22
C VAL A 222 10.54 -9.63 -12.86
N SER A 223 10.30 -10.48 -13.86
CA SER A 223 9.63 -11.76 -13.62
C SER A 223 10.58 -12.68 -12.86
N GLY A 224 10.16 -13.22 -11.73
CA GLY A 224 10.91 -14.29 -11.07
C GLY A 224 11.01 -15.49 -12.01
N LYS A 225 12.24 -15.93 -12.28
CA LYS A 225 12.49 -17.20 -12.95
C LYS A 225 12.00 -18.36 -12.09
#